data_e579656b8b6f7f73a9ed9f451182cd5b
#
_entry.id   e579656b8b6f7f73a9ed9f451182cd5b
#
_cell.length_a   1.000
_cell.length_b   1.000
_cell.length_c   1.000
_cell.angle_alpha   90.00
_cell.angle_beta   90.00
_cell.angle_gamma   90.00
#
_symmetry.space_group_name_H-M   'P 1'
#
loop_
_entity.id
_entity.type
_entity.pdbx_description
1 polymer ?
#
loop_
_entity_poly.entity_id
_entity_poly.type
_entity_poly.pdbx_seq_one_letter_code
_entity_poly.pdbx_strand_id
1 'polypeptide(L)'
;MIQFIGGSTGTWRVHELKAITGESLAIVTHLQVIEKISQTYSGSWMLSGFSSNVRYAQKVEKEKLVTVQEGLGRPEATCAALIPIRKSAAWWNLAQDERRAIFEEQPHHTAIGLQYLPAIARKLYHCRDIGEPFDFLTWFEYAPEHATAFEDLVGKLRETEEWKY
;
A
#
# COMPACT_ATOMS: atom_id res chain seq x y z
N MET A 1 12.54 -6.79 5.98
CA MET A 1 12.51 -5.49 5.26
C MET A 1 12.23 -5.78 3.80
N ILE A 2 11.39 -5.00 3.14
CA ILE A 2 11.13 -5.05 1.70
C ILE A 2 11.74 -3.82 1.04
N GLN A 3 12.13 -3.95 -0.23
CA GLN A 3 12.54 -2.82 -1.06
C GLN A 3 11.78 -2.83 -2.38
N PHE A 4 11.34 -1.65 -2.79
CA PHE A 4 10.74 -1.34 -4.09
C PHE A 4 11.72 -0.46 -4.87
N ILE A 5 12.18 -0.93 -6.01
CA ILE A 5 13.24 -0.28 -6.78
C ILE A 5 12.70 0.06 -8.15
N GLY A 6 12.54 1.34 -8.44
CA GLY A 6 12.13 1.83 -9.74
C GLY A 6 13.33 2.09 -10.64
N GLY A 7 13.30 1.57 -11.87
CA GLY A 7 14.41 1.69 -12.81
C GLY A 7 14.05 1.28 -14.24
N SER A 8 15.08 0.91 -14.99
CA SER A 8 14.94 0.40 -16.36
C SER A 8 14.77 -1.12 -16.45
N THR A 9 14.93 -1.84 -15.33
CA THR A 9 14.82 -3.29 -15.21
C THR A 9 14.03 -3.67 -13.95
N GLY A 10 13.38 -4.82 -13.96
CA GLY A 10 12.59 -5.32 -12.84
C GLY A 10 11.55 -6.33 -13.29
N THR A 11 10.96 -7.04 -12.34
CA THR A 11 9.94 -8.07 -12.61
C THR A 11 8.62 -7.47 -13.12
N TRP A 12 8.27 -6.26 -12.64
CA TRP A 12 7.02 -5.60 -12.97
C TRP A 12 7.26 -4.47 -13.97
N ARG A 13 6.56 -4.51 -15.09
CA ARG A 13 6.56 -3.39 -16.04
C ARG A 13 5.63 -2.29 -15.52
N VAL A 14 6.14 -1.05 -15.49
CA VAL A 14 5.35 0.12 -15.09
C VAL A 14 4.55 0.62 -16.29
N HIS A 15 3.23 0.64 -16.15
CA HIS A 15 2.31 1.17 -17.16
C HIS A 15 1.92 2.62 -16.88
N GLU A 16 1.74 2.96 -15.60
CA GLU A 16 1.38 4.30 -15.18
C GLU A 16 2.14 4.66 -13.89
N LEU A 17 2.57 5.89 -13.79
CA LEU A 17 3.12 6.51 -12.60
C LEU A 17 2.59 7.95 -12.52
N LYS A 18 1.76 8.21 -11.50
CA LYS A 18 1.18 9.55 -11.29
C LYS A 18 1.15 9.91 -9.82
N ALA A 19 1.42 11.17 -9.49
CA ALA A 19 1.11 11.70 -8.17
C ALA A 19 -0.38 12.02 -8.07
N ILE A 20 -0.99 11.63 -6.96
CA ILE A 20 -2.35 12.04 -6.60
C ILE A 20 -2.27 13.37 -5.83
N THR A 21 -1.27 13.50 -4.98
CA THR A 21 -0.96 14.71 -4.21
C THR A 21 0.55 14.83 -4.06
N GLY A 22 1.09 16.04 -4.14
CA GLY A 22 2.52 16.31 -4.00
C GLY A 22 3.34 15.98 -5.25
N GLU A 23 4.65 15.82 -5.07
CA GLU A 23 5.57 15.53 -6.17
C GLU A 23 5.55 14.06 -6.57
N SER A 24 5.67 13.79 -7.87
CA SER A 24 5.79 12.45 -8.41
C SER A 24 7.18 11.89 -8.19
N LEU A 25 7.29 10.57 -8.06
CA LEU A 25 8.56 9.88 -8.22
C LEU A 25 9.06 10.04 -9.67
N ALA A 26 10.37 9.86 -9.87
CA ALA A 26 10.94 9.84 -11.21
C ALA A 26 10.31 8.74 -12.06
N ILE A 27 10.04 9.06 -13.33
CA ILE A 27 9.44 8.10 -14.28
C ILE A 27 10.42 6.95 -14.50
N VAL A 28 9.89 5.73 -14.40
CA VAL A 28 10.63 4.49 -14.61
C VAL A 28 9.83 3.54 -15.49
N THR A 29 10.49 2.58 -16.12
CA THR A 29 9.82 1.58 -16.99
C THR A 29 9.55 0.27 -16.27
N HIS A 30 10.28 -0.01 -15.18
CA HIS A 30 10.16 -1.25 -14.42
C HIS A 30 10.23 -1.00 -12.92
N LEU A 31 9.65 -1.93 -12.17
CA LEU A 31 9.72 -2.01 -10.73
C LEU A 31 10.23 -3.39 -10.32
N GLN A 32 11.22 -3.42 -9.45
CA GLN A 32 11.69 -4.63 -8.78
C GLN A 32 11.25 -4.62 -7.32
N VAL A 33 10.71 -5.74 -6.85
CA VAL A 33 10.32 -5.95 -5.45
C VAL A 33 11.27 -6.96 -4.83
N ILE A 34 11.92 -6.62 -3.70
CA ILE A 34 12.92 -7.43 -3.02
C ILE A 34 12.53 -7.64 -1.56
N GLU A 35 12.21 -8.86 -1.19
CA GLU A 35 11.87 -9.20 0.20
C GLU A 35 13.08 -9.55 1.06
N LYS A 36 14.11 -10.13 0.45
CA LYS A 36 15.36 -10.49 1.13
C LYS A 36 16.52 -9.76 0.47
N ILE A 37 17.05 -8.78 1.16
CA ILE A 37 18.17 -7.98 0.67
C ILE A 37 19.44 -8.80 0.84
N SER A 38 19.95 -9.36 -0.25
CA SER A 38 21.17 -10.16 -0.30
C SER A 38 22.36 -9.40 -0.95
N GLN A 39 22.07 -8.31 -1.62
CA GLN A 39 23.07 -7.49 -2.33
C GLN A 39 22.58 -6.04 -2.45
N THR A 40 23.45 -5.15 -2.87
CA THR A 40 23.08 -3.77 -3.18
C THR A 40 22.40 -3.72 -4.55
N TYR A 41 21.26 -3.06 -4.61
CA TYR A 41 20.55 -2.78 -5.85
C TYR A 41 20.62 -1.29 -6.17
N SER A 42 20.53 -0.94 -7.44
CA SER A 42 20.48 0.44 -7.91
C SER A 42 19.28 0.66 -8.81
N GLY A 43 18.70 1.85 -8.73
CA GLY A 43 17.57 2.29 -9.56
C GLY A 43 17.49 3.80 -9.58
N SER A 44 16.51 4.35 -10.28
CA SER A 44 16.23 5.78 -10.28
C SER A 44 15.72 6.26 -8.91
N TRP A 45 15.03 5.38 -8.20
CA TRP A 45 14.62 5.54 -6.82
C TRP A 45 14.48 4.18 -6.13
N MET A 46 14.56 4.20 -4.82
CA MET A 46 14.36 3.03 -3.97
C MET A 46 13.56 3.44 -2.74
N LEU A 47 12.54 2.65 -2.41
CA LEU A 47 11.71 2.82 -1.22
C LEU A 47 11.78 1.54 -0.39
N SER A 48 12.01 1.67 0.90
CA SER A 48 12.12 0.55 1.83
C SER A 48 11.02 0.58 2.87
N GLY A 49 10.63 -0.60 3.37
CA GLY A 49 9.62 -0.66 4.42
C GLY A 49 9.68 -1.94 5.23
N PHE A 50 9.03 -1.91 6.38
CA PHE A 50 8.85 -3.07 7.26
C PHE A 50 7.39 -3.46 7.35
N SER A 51 7.12 -4.75 7.18
CA SER A 51 5.83 -5.34 7.57
C SER A 51 5.63 -5.12 9.06
N SER A 52 4.53 -4.54 9.46
CA SER A 52 4.18 -4.39 10.86
C SER A 52 2.84 -5.04 11.16
N ASN A 53 2.58 -5.24 12.45
CA ASN A 53 1.26 -5.64 12.89
C ASN A 53 0.22 -4.60 12.48
N VAL A 54 -0.99 -5.06 12.20
CA VAL A 54 -2.13 -4.20 11.89
C VAL A 54 -2.32 -3.21 13.03
N ARG A 55 -2.14 -1.93 12.76
CA ARG A 55 -2.44 -0.84 13.68
C ARG A 55 -3.91 -0.46 13.50
N TYR A 56 -4.56 -0.02 14.53
CA TYR A 56 -5.95 0.45 14.52
C TYR A 56 -7.03 -0.62 14.29
N ALA A 57 -6.70 -1.90 14.04
CA ALA A 57 -7.68 -2.97 13.89
C ALA A 57 -8.01 -3.63 15.24
N GLN A 58 -9.28 -3.96 15.44
CA GLN A 58 -9.72 -4.80 16.55
C GLN A 58 -9.39 -6.27 16.27
N LYS A 59 -9.39 -7.10 17.33
CA LYS A 59 -9.10 -8.54 17.20
C LYS A 59 -10.02 -9.23 16.19
N VAL A 60 -11.31 -8.92 16.22
CA VAL A 60 -12.31 -9.50 15.33
C VAL A 60 -12.08 -9.11 13.86
N GLU A 61 -11.70 -7.85 13.61
CA GLU A 61 -11.35 -7.35 12.28
C GLU A 61 -10.10 -8.05 11.73
N LYS A 62 -9.08 -8.21 12.60
CA LYS A 62 -7.85 -8.93 12.25
C LYS A 62 -8.11 -10.40 11.92
N GLU A 63 -8.94 -11.09 12.69
CA GLU A 63 -9.31 -12.48 12.45
C GLU A 63 -10.06 -12.64 11.12
N LYS A 64 -10.99 -11.74 10.81
CA LYS A 64 -11.68 -11.71 9.51
C LYS A 64 -10.71 -11.48 8.35
N LEU A 65 -9.81 -10.51 8.46
CA LEU A 65 -8.80 -10.24 7.43
C LEU A 65 -7.92 -11.46 7.15
N VAL A 66 -7.41 -12.12 8.18
CA VAL A 66 -6.56 -13.31 8.06
C VAL A 66 -7.31 -14.48 7.39
N THR A 67 -8.62 -14.61 7.65
CA THR A 67 -9.43 -15.70 7.10
C THR A 67 -9.78 -15.49 5.62
N VAL A 68 -9.90 -14.25 5.16
CA VAL A 68 -10.43 -13.93 3.82
C VAL A 68 -9.33 -13.45 2.87
N GLN A 69 -8.24 -12.90 3.38
CA GLN A 69 -7.17 -12.35 2.56
C GLN A 69 -6.27 -13.46 1.99
N GLU A 70 -6.30 -13.66 0.69
CA GLU A 70 -5.29 -14.46 -0.01
C GLU A 70 -3.94 -13.76 -0.02
N GLY A 71 -2.86 -14.56 -0.06
CA GLY A 71 -1.49 -14.06 -0.07
C GLY A 71 -1.10 -13.35 -1.37
N LEU A 72 0.01 -12.63 -1.32
CA LEU A 72 0.71 -12.13 -2.50
C LEU A 72 1.37 -13.29 -3.28
N GLY A 73 1.74 -13.05 -4.53
CA GLY A 73 2.48 -14.01 -5.37
C GLY A 73 1.60 -15.07 -6.01
N ARG A 74 0.31 -14.84 -6.15
CA ARG A 74 -0.59 -15.75 -6.88
C ARG A 74 -0.29 -15.71 -8.38
N PRO A 75 -0.25 -16.87 -9.07
CA PRO A 75 0.11 -16.93 -10.50
C PRO A 75 -0.79 -16.08 -11.42
N GLU A 76 -2.09 -15.99 -11.10
CA GLU A 76 -3.08 -15.20 -11.85
C GLU A 76 -2.97 -13.70 -11.58
N ALA A 77 -2.38 -13.28 -10.46
CA ALA A 77 -2.24 -11.88 -10.08
C ALA A 77 -1.05 -11.23 -10.81
N THR A 78 -1.25 -10.96 -12.10
CA THR A 78 -0.22 -10.36 -12.98
C THR A 78 -0.27 -8.84 -13.05
N CYS A 79 -1.23 -8.20 -12.36
CA CYS A 79 -1.30 -6.77 -12.15
C CYS A 79 -0.91 -6.42 -10.71
N ALA A 80 -0.25 -5.28 -10.55
CA ALA A 80 0.14 -4.79 -9.24
C ALA A 80 0.09 -3.27 -9.15
N ALA A 81 -0.02 -2.75 -7.93
CA ALA A 81 0.09 -1.32 -7.67
C ALA A 81 0.90 -1.05 -6.38
N LEU A 82 1.83 -0.11 -6.47
CA LEU A 82 2.53 0.47 -5.32
C LEU A 82 1.95 1.85 -5.03
N ILE A 83 1.44 2.06 -3.84
CA ILE A 83 0.91 3.35 -3.38
C ILE A 83 1.75 3.84 -2.20
N PRO A 84 2.74 4.70 -2.43
CA PRO A 84 3.45 5.42 -1.38
C PRO A 84 2.55 6.50 -0.79
N ILE A 85 2.49 6.56 0.55
CA ILE A 85 1.61 7.48 1.28
C ILE A 85 2.43 8.30 2.27
N ARG A 86 2.27 9.61 2.22
CA ARG A 86 2.78 10.55 3.23
C ARG A 86 1.60 11.19 3.93
N LYS A 87 1.56 11.10 5.24
CA LYS A 87 0.57 11.77 6.08
C LYS A 87 1.09 13.15 6.52
N SER A 88 0.17 14.07 6.72
CA SER A 88 0.48 15.42 7.18
C SER A 88 0.99 15.45 8.63
N ALA A 89 1.63 16.54 9.04
CA ALA A 89 1.98 16.76 10.44
C ALA A 89 0.74 16.74 11.36
N ALA A 90 -0.41 17.21 10.86
CA ALA A 90 -1.67 17.18 11.61
C ALA A 90 -2.07 15.75 11.97
N TRP A 91 -1.92 14.79 11.05
CA TRP A 91 -2.16 13.37 11.33
C TRP A 91 -1.28 12.83 12.48
N TRP A 92 0.00 13.19 12.45
CA TRP A 92 0.96 12.68 13.44
C TRP A 92 0.82 13.34 14.82
N ASN A 93 0.21 14.52 14.89
CA ASN A 93 -0.12 15.20 16.14
C ASN A 93 -1.36 14.64 16.83
N LEU A 94 -2.20 13.86 16.12
CA LEU A 94 -3.34 13.17 16.72
C LEU A 94 -2.89 12.04 17.65
N ALA A 95 -3.65 11.79 18.70
CA ALA A 95 -3.51 10.61 19.53
C ALA A 95 -3.93 9.33 18.75
N GLN A 96 -3.59 8.15 19.27
CA GLN A 96 -3.85 6.90 18.54
C GLN A 96 -5.34 6.57 18.41
N ASP A 97 -6.13 6.89 19.41
CA ASP A 97 -7.59 6.75 19.40
C ASP A 97 -8.26 7.70 18.40
N GLU A 98 -7.79 8.96 18.33
CA GLU A 98 -8.25 9.92 17.32
C GLU A 98 -7.97 9.43 15.90
N ARG A 99 -6.76 8.93 15.62
CA ARG A 99 -6.41 8.32 14.33
C ARG A 99 -7.25 7.11 14.00
N ARG A 100 -7.55 6.27 15.02
CA ARG A 100 -8.45 5.13 14.84
C ARG A 100 -9.85 5.58 14.49
N ALA A 101 -10.41 6.58 15.16
CA ALA A 101 -11.74 7.11 14.87
C ALA A 101 -11.84 7.59 13.41
N ILE A 102 -10.84 8.33 12.94
CA ILE A 102 -10.77 8.81 11.55
C ILE A 102 -10.63 7.67 10.56
N PHE A 103 -9.90 6.60 10.91
CA PHE A 103 -9.60 5.49 10.01
C PHE A 103 -10.73 4.46 9.94
N GLU A 104 -11.36 4.11 11.06
CA GLU A 104 -12.29 2.97 11.15
C GLU A 104 -13.72 3.35 11.55
N GLU A 105 -13.89 4.29 12.49
CA GLU A 105 -15.21 4.49 13.09
C GLU A 105 -16.18 5.23 12.18
N GLN A 106 -15.68 6.14 11.34
CA GLN A 106 -16.50 6.87 10.38
C GLN A 106 -16.44 6.27 8.97
N PRO A 107 -15.25 6.05 8.36
CA PRO A 107 -15.15 5.60 6.99
C PRO A 107 -15.19 4.09 6.83
N HIS A 108 -15.06 3.31 7.92
CA HIS A 108 -15.00 1.85 7.85
C HIS A 108 -13.97 1.32 6.84
N HIS A 109 -12.76 1.88 6.86
CA HIS A 109 -11.69 1.57 5.91
C HIS A 109 -11.47 0.07 5.74
N THR A 110 -11.42 -0.68 6.85
CA THR A 110 -11.27 -2.14 6.82
C THR A 110 -12.49 -2.81 6.17
N ALA A 111 -13.70 -2.32 6.42
CA ALA A 111 -14.92 -2.88 5.82
C ALA A 111 -14.97 -2.61 4.30
N ILE A 112 -14.52 -1.44 3.85
CA ILE A 112 -14.36 -1.17 2.41
C ILE A 112 -13.39 -2.18 1.80
N GLY A 113 -12.20 -2.36 2.38
CA GLY A 113 -11.20 -3.30 1.89
C GLY A 113 -11.70 -4.75 1.83
N LEU A 114 -12.46 -5.20 2.84
CA LEU A 114 -13.01 -6.55 2.91
C LEU A 114 -13.96 -6.89 1.75
N GLN A 115 -14.64 -5.91 1.15
CA GLN A 115 -15.54 -6.12 0.02
C GLN A 115 -14.82 -6.59 -1.25
N TYR A 116 -13.51 -6.33 -1.35
CA TYR A 116 -12.67 -6.66 -2.52
C TYR A 116 -11.79 -7.88 -2.31
N LEU A 117 -11.85 -8.49 -1.13
CA LEU A 117 -11.17 -9.75 -0.87
C LEU A 117 -12.05 -10.94 -1.29
N PRO A 118 -11.46 -12.05 -1.77
CA PRO A 118 -10.02 -12.29 -1.93
C PRO A 118 -9.43 -11.78 -3.26
N ALA A 119 -10.21 -11.16 -4.14
CA ALA A 119 -9.78 -10.79 -5.49
C ALA A 119 -8.51 -9.92 -5.52
N ILE A 120 -8.38 -8.98 -4.56
CA ILE A 120 -7.27 -8.05 -4.46
C ILE A 120 -6.47 -8.34 -3.19
N ALA A 121 -5.27 -8.90 -3.34
CA ALA A 121 -4.33 -9.07 -2.23
C ALA A 121 -3.61 -7.76 -1.94
N ARG A 122 -3.39 -7.46 -0.65
CA ARG A 122 -2.65 -6.26 -0.26
C ARG A 122 -1.70 -6.50 0.91
N LYS A 123 -0.64 -5.70 0.97
CA LYS A 123 0.28 -5.66 2.11
C LYS A 123 0.73 -4.24 2.39
N LEU A 124 0.63 -3.83 3.65
CA LEU A 124 1.08 -2.54 4.12
C LEU A 124 2.47 -2.65 4.75
N TYR A 125 3.32 -1.69 4.43
CA TYR A 125 4.65 -1.54 5.01
C TYR A 125 4.79 -0.17 5.64
N HIS A 126 5.48 -0.10 6.77
CA HIS A 126 5.83 1.13 7.47
C HIS A 126 7.24 1.56 7.12
N CYS A 127 7.43 2.83 6.84
CA CYS A 127 8.72 3.37 6.41
C CYS A 127 9.08 4.72 7.06
N ARG A 128 8.18 5.37 7.79
CA ARG A 128 8.43 6.63 8.48
C ARG A 128 9.66 6.60 9.38
N ASP A 129 9.76 5.59 10.24
CA ASP A 129 10.76 5.53 11.30
C ASP A 129 12.15 5.10 10.81
N ILE A 130 12.29 4.83 9.52
CA ILE A 130 13.56 4.47 8.88
C ILE A 130 14.10 5.56 7.94
N GLY A 131 13.50 6.76 7.98
CA GLY A 131 14.00 7.91 7.21
C GLY A 131 13.59 7.93 5.74
N GLU A 132 12.62 7.13 5.34
CA GLU A 132 12.07 7.17 3.98
C GLU A 132 11.21 8.44 3.76
N PRO A 133 11.05 8.90 2.50
CA PRO A 133 10.28 10.10 2.20
C PRO A 133 8.76 9.93 2.38
N PHE A 134 8.30 8.71 2.59
CA PHE A 134 6.90 8.35 2.83
C PHE A 134 6.73 7.71 4.21
N ASP A 135 5.50 7.68 4.71
CA ASP A 135 5.17 7.05 5.99
C ASP A 135 4.76 5.59 5.82
N PHE A 136 4.09 5.29 4.69
CA PHE A 136 3.58 3.97 4.36
C PHE A 136 3.79 3.64 2.89
N LEU A 137 3.96 2.35 2.60
CA LEU A 137 3.93 1.79 1.26
C LEU A 137 2.87 0.69 1.24
N THR A 138 1.85 0.83 0.42
CA THR A 138 0.86 -0.23 0.21
C THR A 138 1.10 -0.91 -1.11
N TRP A 139 1.29 -2.22 -1.08
CA TRP A 139 1.45 -3.06 -2.25
C TRP A 139 0.20 -3.88 -2.48
N PHE A 140 -0.30 -3.86 -3.71
CA PHE A 140 -1.46 -4.62 -4.16
C PHE A 140 -1.07 -5.56 -5.28
N GLU A 141 -1.70 -6.75 -5.32
CA GLU A 141 -1.61 -7.69 -6.44
C GLU A 141 -3.00 -8.21 -6.77
N TYR A 142 -3.34 -8.28 -8.05
CA TYR A 142 -4.64 -8.72 -8.54
C TYR A 142 -4.54 -9.28 -9.97
N ALA A 143 -5.52 -10.10 -10.35
CA ALA A 143 -5.66 -10.57 -11.72
C ALA A 143 -6.20 -9.45 -12.62
N PRO A 144 -5.88 -9.44 -13.94
CA PRO A 144 -6.32 -8.38 -14.87
C PRO A 144 -7.84 -8.14 -14.89
N GLU A 145 -8.64 -9.19 -14.73
CA GLU A 145 -10.10 -9.09 -14.63
C GLU A 145 -10.60 -8.30 -13.42
N HIS A 146 -9.77 -8.13 -12.40
CA HIS A 146 -10.07 -7.35 -11.20
C HIS A 146 -9.55 -5.91 -11.23
N ALA A 147 -9.02 -5.45 -12.37
CA ALA A 147 -8.48 -4.09 -12.51
C ALA A 147 -9.54 -3.01 -12.20
N THR A 148 -10.77 -3.17 -12.70
CA THR A 148 -11.87 -2.24 -12.40
C THR A 148 -12.23 -2.26 -10.92
N ALA A 149 -12.25 -3.43 -10.28
CA ALA A 149 -12.49 -3.55 -8.85
C ALA A 149 -11.38 -2.88 -8.01
N PHE A 150 -10.12 -2.97 -8.47
CA PHE A 150 -9.01 -2.26 -7.83
C PHE A 150 -9.18 -0.74 -7.91
N GLU A 151 -9.53 -0.20 -9.07
CA GLU A 151 -9.77 1.25 -9.22
C GLU A 151 -10.94 1.73 -8.38
N ASP A 152 -12.04 0.96 -8.29
CA ASP A 152 -13.18 1.26 -7.43
C ASP A 152 -12.80 1.25 -5.94
N LEU A 153 -12.04 0.24 -5.50
CA LEU A 153 -11.49 0.19 -4.14
C LEU A 153 -10.68 1.43 -3.81
N VAL A 154 -9.72 1.77 -4.65
CA VAL A 154 -8.83 2.93 -4.41
C VAL A 154 -9.61 4.24 -4.47
N GLY A 155 -10.59 4.35 -5.37
CA GLY A 155 -11.52 5.48 -5.45
C GLY A 155 -12.26 5.70 -4.14
N LYS A 156 -12.93 4.67 -3.62
CA LYS A 156 -13.65 4.71 -2.34
C LYS A 156 -12.76 5.05 -1.15
N LEU A 157 -11.55 4.49 -1.11
CA LEU A 157 -10.61 4.80 -0.03
C LEU A 157 -10.18 6.28 -0.06
N ARG A 158 -9.98 6.86 -1.25
CA ARG A 158 -9.63 8.29 -1.40
C ARG A 158 -10.72 9.25 -0.97
N GLU A 159 -11.97 8.82 -0.91
CA GLU A 159 -13.10 9.62 -0.41
C GLU A 159 -13.19 9.65 1.12
N THR A 160 -12.43 8.81 1.82
CA THR A 160 -12.46 8.73 3.28
C THR A 160 -11.76 9.92 3.94
N GLU A 161 -12.17 10.24 5.18
CA GLU A 161 -11.61 11.37 5.95
C GLU A 161 -10.11 11.28 6.14
N GLU A 162 -9.57 10.06 6.27
CA GLU A 162 -8.12 9.86 6.46
C GLU A 162 -7.26 10.38 5.31
N TRP A 163 -7.83 10.49 4.10
CA TRP A 163 -7.12 10.96 2.91
C TRP A 163 -7.00 12.48 2.84
N LYS A 164 -7.64 13.21 3.77
CA LYS A 164 -7.46 14.66 3.94
C LYS A 164 -6.19 15.02 4.71
N TYR A 165 -5.61 14.04 5.36
CA TYR A 165 -4.38 14.17 6.15
C TYR A 165 -3.17 13.68 5.35
#